data_2d429974dba4c0fe84a9c0fa3a78e723
#
_entry.id   2d429974dba4c0fe84a9c0fa3a78e723
#
_cell.length_a   1.000
_cell.length_b   1.000
_cell.length_c   1.000
_cell.angle_alpha   90.00
_cell.angle_beta   90.00
_cell.angle_gamma   90.00
#
_symmetry.space_group_name_H-M   'P 1'
#
loop_
_entity.id
_entity.type
_entity.pdbx_description
1 polymer ?
#
loop_
_entity_poly.entity_id
_entity_poly.type
_entity_poly.pdbx_seq_one_letter_code
_entity_poly.pdbx_strand_id
1 'polypeptide(L)'
;MNNIKGSKTEINLKEAFAGESMARNKYTYYASKAKKEGYVQIAEIFEETAKNEKEHAKLWFKILNDGIGSTIDNLKDAAEGENYEWTDMYDKFAKEARDEGFDKIADLFEGVAKIEKEHEERYKKLLANIEGDLVFSKDNDVIWECSNCGHICIGKKAPEVCPVCEHPQAYF
;
A
#
# COMPACT_ATOMS: atom_id res chain seq x y z
N MET A 1 0.57 -20.70 -18.26
CA MET A 1 1.83 -20.06 -18.78
C MET A 1 3.00 -20.99 -18.52
N ASN A 2 4.08 -20.93 -19.31
CA ASN A 2 5.30 -21.67 -19.01
C ASN A 2 5.86 -21.18 -17.67
N ASN A 3 6.41 -22.10 -16.88
CA ASN A 3 7.05 -21.74 -15.60
C ASN A 3 8.29 -20.86 -15.88
N ILE A 4 8.24 -19.59 -15.47
CA ILE A 4 9.32 -18.62 -15.65
C ILE A 4 10.37 -18.68 -14.52
N LYS A 5 10.09 -19.44 -13.45
CA LYS A 5 10.90 -19.49 -12.23
C LYS A 5 12.33 -19.95 -12.56
N GLY A 6 13.31 -19.17 -12.09
CA GLY A 6 14.74 -19.40 -12.33
C GLY A 6 15.25 -18.96 -13.71
N SER A 7 14.41 -18.37 -14.57
CA SER A 7 14.79 -17.92 -15.91
C SER A 7 15.35 -16.48 -15.90
N LYS A 8 16.09 -16.11 -16.97
CA LYS A 8 16.47 -14.72 -17.23
C LYS A 8 15.25 -13.81 -17.38
N THR A 9 14.13 -14.34 -17.90
CA THR A 9 12.86 -13.61 -18.04
C THR A 9 12.29 -13.23 -16.68
N GLU A 10 12.37 -14.09 -15.68
CA GLU A 10 11.96 -13.74 -14.30
C GLU A 10 12.81 -12.58 -13.73
N ILE A 11 14.13 -12.62 -13.94
CA ILE A 11 15.04 -11.54 -13.52
C ILE A 11 14.66 -10.22 -14.22
N ASN A 12 14.45 -10.26 -15.53
CA ASN A 12 14.07 -9.09 -16.31
C ASN A 12 12.70 -8.52 -15.87
N LEU A 13 11.73 -9.36 -15.53
CA LEU A 13 10.44 -8.95 -15.01
C LEU A 13 10.55 -8.26 -13.65
N LYS A 14 11.40 -8.77 -12.75
CA LYS A 14 11.68 -8.13 -11.45
C LYS A 14 12.33 -6.76 -11.62
N GLU A 15 13.30 -6.67 -12.53
CA GLU A 15 13.97 -5.39 -12.85
C GLU A 15 12.99 -4.40 -13.49
N ALA A 16 12.13 -4.83 -14.42
CA ALA A 16 11.11 -4.01 -15.03
C ALA A 16 10.10 -3.53 -13.98
N PHE A 17 9.60 -4.40 -13.10
CA PHE A 17 8.70 -4.02 -12.01
C PHE A 17 9.32 -2.96 -11.09
N ALA A 18 10.59 -3.14 -10.69
CA ALA A 18 11.30 -2.18 -9.86
C ALA A 18 11.50 -0.84 -10.59
N GLY A 19 11.88 -0.86 -11.86
CA GLY A 19 12.07 0.33 -12.70
C GLY A 19 10.81 1.16 -12.84
N GLU A 20 9.69 0.53 -13.21
CA GLU A 20 8.40 1.20 -13.36
C GLU A 20 7.86 1.75 -12.02
N SER A 21 8.03 1.00 -10.93
CA SER A 21 7.64 1.44 -9.58
C SER A 21 8.44 2.68 -9.15
N MET A 22 9.74 2.71 -9.44
CA MET A 22 10.60 3.86 -9.20
C MET A 22 10.22 5.06 -10.09
N ALA A 23 10.00 4.84 -11.39
CA ALA A 23 9.60 5.88 -12.33
C ALA A 23 8.28 6.54 -11.89
N ARG A 24 7.27 5.74 -11.52
CA ARG A 24 6.01 6.23 -10.96
C ARG A 24 6.23 7.20 -9.79
N ASN A 25 7.05 6.83 -8.82
CA ASN A 25 7.29 7.67 -7.66
C ASN A 25 8.05 8.95 -8.05
N LYS A 26 9.10 8.85 -8.88
CA LYS A 26 9.87 10.00 -9.37
C LYS A 26 8.99 11.01 -10.11
N TYR A 27 8.09 10.55 -10.98
CA TYR A 27 7.23 11.45 -11.75
C TYR A 27 6.19 12.16 -10.89
N THR A 28 5.68 11.53 -9.82
CA THR A 28 4.84 12.25 -8.84
C THR A 28 5.62 13.34 -8.09
N TYR A 29 6.89 13.12 -7.78
CA TYR A 29 7.74 14.16 -7.17
C TYR A 29 8.02 15.30 -8.15
N TYR A 30 8.29 14.98 -9.42
CA TYR A 30 8.52 15.98 -10.47
C TYR A 30 7.27 16.81 -10.77
N ALA A 31 6.09 16.17 -10.80
CA ALA A 31 4.80 16.85 -10.92
C ALA A 31 4.59 17.87 -9.79
N SER A 32 4.85 17.46 -8.54
CA SER A 32 4.76 18.35 -7.38
C SER A 32 5.70 19.55 -7.49
N LYS A 33 6.92 19.35 -7.99
CA LYS A 33 7.88 20.42 -8.20
C LYS A 33 7.47 21.37 -9.32
N ALA A 34 7.05 20.83 -10.48
CA ALA A 34 6.58 21.62 -11.62
C ALA A 34 5.37 22.50 -11.26
N LYS A 35 4.44 21.94 -10.44
CA LYS A 35 3.28 22.70 -9.93
C LYS A 35 3.67 23.89 -9.07
N LYS A 36 4.65 23.71 -8.17
CA LYS A 36 5.19 24.78 -7.32
C LYS A 36 5.93 25.87 -8.11
N GLU A 37 6.49 25.51 -9.28
CA GLU A 37 7.16 26.44 -10.19
C GLU A 37 6.20 27.12 -11.19
N GLY A 38 4.90 26.77 -11.16
CA GLY A 38 3.88 27.36 -12.03
C GLY A 38 3.71 26.66 -13.38
N TYR A 39 4.41 25.54 -13.62
CA TYR A 39 4.32 24.77 -14.86
C TYR A 39 3.23 23.70 -14.78
N VAL A 40 1.95 24.13 -14.74
CA VAL A 40 0.80 23.24 -14.52
C VAL A 40 0.69 22.16 -15.61
N GLN A 41 0.83 22.54 -16.89
CA GLN A 41 0.78 21.59 -18.01
C GLN A 41 1.86 20.50 -17.89
N ILE A 42 3.09 20.87 -17.50
CA ILE A 42 4.18 19.90 -17.32
C ILE A 42 3.88 18.98 -16.13
N ALA A 43 3.32 19.51 -15.05
CA ALA A 43 2.90 18.71 -13.90
C ALA A 43 1.84 17.68 -14.28
N GLU A 44 0.83 18.06 -15.07
CA GLU A 44 -0.23 17.16 -15.55
C GLU A 44 0.35 16.02 -16.41
N ILE A 45 1.32 16.30 -17.29
CA ILE A 45 1.99 15.28 -18.10
C ILE A 45 2.76 14.30 -17.21
N PHE A 46 3.47 14.79 -16.17
CA PHE A 46 4.14 13.91 -15.22
C PHE A 46 3.14 13.05 -14.42
N GLU A 47 2.01 13.59 -13.98
CA GLU A 47 0.96 12.85 -13.27
C GLU A 47 0.32 11.77 -14.18
N GLU A 48 0.08 12.09 -15.45
CA GLU A 48 -0.44 11.13 -16.44
C GLU A 48 0.57 10.00 -16.67
N THR A 49 1.83 10.34 -16.93
CA THR A 49 2.88 9.33 -17.11
C THR A 49 3.04 8.46 -15.88
N ALA A 50 3.02 9.03 -14.66
CA ALA A 50 3.07 8.25 -13.41
C ALA A 50 1.91 7.24 -13.29
N LYS A 51 0.72 7.56 -13.80
CA LYS A 51 -0.40 6.61 -13.88
C LYS A 51 -0.13 5.48 -14.86
N ASN A 52 0.51 5.78 -16.00
CA ASN A 52 0.89 4.78 -16.99
C ASN A 52 1.93 3.80 -16.41
N GLU A 53 2.98 4.31 -15.74
CA GLU A 53 4.02 3.48 -15.12
C GLU A 53 3.45 2.57 -14.01
N LYS A 54 2.44 3.04 -13.27
CA LYS A 54 1.71 2.18 -12.34
C LYS A 54 1.06 0.98 -13.03
N GLU A 55 0.45 1.17 -14.20
CA GLU A 55 -0.20 0.07 -14.92
C GLU A 55 0.84 -0.85 -15.56
N HIS A 56 1.99 -0.34 -16.05
CA HIS A 56 3.13 -1.16 -16.50
C HIS A 56 3.66 -2.03 -15.34
N ALA A 57 3.96 -1.45 -14.19
CA ALA A 57 4.39 -2.19 -13.00
C ALA A 57 3.39 -3.31 -12.63
N LYS A 58 2.09 -3.03 -12.69
CA LYS A 58 1.02 -3.99 -12.39
C LYS A 58 0.98 -5.16 -13.37
N LEU A 59 1.35 -4.95 -14.65
CA LEU A 59 1.48 -6.06 -15.61
C LEU A 59 2.58 -7.03 -15.17
N TRP A 60 3.75 -6.51 -14.83
CA TRP A 60 4.89 -7.31 -14.38
C TRP A 60 4.64 -7.99 -13.04
N PHE A 61 4.02 -7.28 -12.11
CA PHE A 61 3.60 -7.84 -10.81
C PHE A 61 2.69 -9.05 -10.98
N LYS A 62 1.66 -8.95 -11.83
CA LYS A 62 0.72 -10.06 -12.06
C LYS A 62 1.39 -11.29 -12.68
N ILE A 63 2.38 -11.10 -13.55
CA ILE A 63 3.11 -12.22 -14.15
C ILE A 63 4.01 -12.88 -13.10
N LEU A 64 4.67 -12.08 -12.25
CA LEU A 64 5.58 -12.58 -11.22
C LEU A 64 4.86 -13.33 -10.10
N ASN A 65 3.63 -12.92 -9.76
CA ASN A 65 2.87 -13.41 -8.60
C ASN A 65 1.61 -14.20 -8.98
N ASP A 66 1.46 -14.59 -10.26
CA ASP A 66 0.26 -15.29 -10.77
C ASP A 66 -1.05 -14.53 -10.50
N GLY A 67 -1.00 -13.20 -10.52
CA GLY A 67 -2.14 -12.32 -10.32
C GLY A 67 -2.00 -11.36 -9.14
N ILE A 68 -3.11 -10.88 -8.65
CA ILE A 68 -3.25 -10.17 -7.37
C ILE A 68 -4.14 -11.05 -6.50
N GLY A 69 -3.67 -11.42 -5.34
CA GLY A 69 -4.36 -12.30 -4.42
C GLY A 69 -5.69 -11.76 -3.90
N SER A 70 -6.38 -12.55 -3.09
CA SER A 70 -7.55 -12.08 -2.34
C SER A 70 -7.14 -10.97 -1.35
N THR A 71 -8.10 -10.23 -0.81
CA THR A 71 -7.81 -9.22 0.22
C THR A 71 -7.09 -9.84 1.43
N ILE A 72 -7.45 -11.07 1.81
CA ILE A 72 -6.79 -11.80 2.90
C ILE A 72 -5.33 -12.10 2.55
N ASP A 73 -5.07 -12.62 1.35
CA ASP A 73 -3.72 -12.93 0.90
C ASP A 73 -2.86 -11.66 0.81
N ASN A 74 -3.42 -10.59 0.27
CA ASN A 74 -2.73 -9.30 0.15
C ASN A 74 -2.44 -8.66 1.51
N LEU A 75 -3.31 -8.82 2.52
CA LEU A 75 -3.05 -8.35 3.88
C LEU A 75 -1.94 -9.15 4.56
N LYS A 76 -1.86 -10.45 4.32
CA LYS A 76 -0.76 -11.31 4.81
C LYS A 76 0.56 -10.92 4.19
N ASP A 77 0.60 -10.81 2.86
CA ASP A 77 1.78 -10.41 2.10
C ASP A 77 2.29 -9.01 2.55
N ALA A 78 1.37 -8.05 2.69
CA ALA A 78 1.72 -6.71 3.18
C ALA A 78 2.29 -6.76 4.61
N ALA A 79 1.64 -7.48 5.53
CA ALA A 79 2.14 -7.60 6.91
C ALA A 79 3.52 -8.28 6.99
N GLU A 80 3.78 -9.30 6.15
CA GLU A 80 5.08 -9.97 6.05
C GLU A 80 6.15 -9.03 5.47
N GLY A 81 5.81 -8.23 4.46
CA GLY A 81 6.69 -7.22 3.88
C GLY A 81 7.11 -6.17 4.90
N GLU A 82 6.14 -5.54 5.57
CA GLU A 82 6.43 -4.55 6.61
C GLU A 82 7.24 -5.14 7.78
N ASN A 83 6.94 -6.39 8.17
CA ASN A 83 7.73 -7.09 9.19
C ASN A 83 9.20 -7.21 8.80
N TYR A 84 9.49 -7.66 7.57
CA TYR A 84 10.85 -7.75 7.06
C TYR A 84 11.54 -6.38 7.03
N GLU A 85 10.81 -5.33 6.62
CA GLU A 85 11.39 -3.99 6.53
C GLU A 85 11.86 -3.46 7.89
N TRP A 86 11.06 -3.61 8.95
CA TRP A 86 11.45 -3.06 10.24
C TRP A 86 12.33 -3.99 11.10
N THR A 87 12.24 -5.33 10.94
CA THR A 87 13.06 -6.27 11.73
C THR A 87 14.45 -6.48 11.16
N ASP A 88 14.59 -6.47 9.83
CA ASP A 88 15.81 -6.87 9.12
C ASP A 88 16.42 -5.73 8.30
N MET A 89 15.65 -5.21 7.34
CA MET A 89 16.17 -4.30 6.32
C MET A 89 16.63 -2.96 6.91
N TYR A 90 15.75 -2.23 7.58
CA TYR A 90 16.08 -0.91 8.12
C TYR A 90 16.99 -0.99 9.34
N ASP A 91 16.90 -2.03 10.17
CA ASP A 91 17.83 -2.26 11.29
C ASP A 91 19.28 -2.41 10.77
N LYS A 92 19.45 -3.22 9.72
CA LYS A 92 20.75 -3.38 9.05
C LYS A 92 21.22 -2.08 8.44
N PHE A 93 20.36 -1.38 7.68
CA PHE A 93 20.74 -0.14 7.00
C PHE A 93 21.11 0.97 7.99
N ALA A 94 20.42 1.08 9.13
CA ALA A 94 20.76 2.04 10.16
C ALA A 94 22.14 1.78 10.78
N LYS A 95 22.46 0.51 11.06
CA LYS A 95 23.80 0.12 11.57
C LYS A 95 24.91 0.44 10.57
N GLU A 96 24.74 0.03 9.31
CA GLU A 96 25.70 0.31 8.25
C GLU A 96 25.92 1.82 8.07
N ALA A 97 24.85 2.62 8.06
CA ALA A 97 24.95 4.08 7.97
C ALA A 97 25.69 4.72 9.15
N ARG A 98 25.52 4.20 10.37
CA ARG A 98 26.29 4.68 11.54
C ARG A 98 27.77 4.31 11.44
N ASP A 99 28.07 3.08 11.03
CA ASP A 99 29.45 2.63 10.87
C ASP A 99 30.21 3.44 9.80
N GLU A 100 29.51 3.93 8.79
CA GLU A 100 30.01 4.82 7.75
C GLU A 100 30.03 6.33 8.14
N GLY A 101 29.49 6.69 9.33
CA GLY A 101 29.44 8.08 9.84
C GLY A 101 28.26 8.91 9.32
N PHE A 102 27.22 8.28 8.77
CA PHE A 102 26.00 8.93 8.29
C PHE A 102 24.86 8.92 9.34
N ASP A 103 25.11 9.44 10.54
CA ASP A 103 24.19 9.38 11.69
C ASP A 103 22.78 9.88 11.35
N LYS A 104 22.65 11.00 10.62
CA LYS A 104 21.34 11.54 10.23
C LYS A 104 20.55 10.59 9.32
N ILE A 105 21.23 9.85 8.47
CA ILE A 105 20.59 8.85 7.60
C ILE A 105 20.19 7.63 8.43
N ALA A 106 21.04 7.20 9.36
CA ALA A 106 20.71 6.14 10.30
C ALA A 106 19.45 6.47 11.13
N ASP A 107 19.35 7.71 11.66
CA ASP A 107 18.16 8.18 12.38
C ASP A 107 16.89 8.14 11.51
N LEU A 108 17.00 8.43 10.20
CA LEU A 108 15.88 8.31 9.27
C LEU A 108 15.47 6.86 9.06
N PHE A 109 16.41 5.94 8.89
CA PHE A 109 16.11 4.51 8.78
C PHE A 109 15.41 3.98 10.03
N GLU A 110 15.91 4.32 11.21
CA GLU A 110 15.27 3.95 12.49
C GLU A 110 13.88 4.58 12.65
N GLY A 111 13.70 5.79 12.17
CA GLY A 111 12.41 6.48 12.17
C GLY A 111 11.39 5.79 11.28
N VAL A 112 11.79 5.42 10.06
CA VAL A 112 10.93 4.69 9.11
C VAL A 112 10.62 3.30 9.64
N ALA A 113 11.61 2.55 10.18
CA ALA A 113 11.39 1.24 10.78
C ALA A 113 10.26 1.22 11.83
N LYS A 114 10.15 2.28 12.65
CA LYS A 114 9.06 2.41 13.63
C LYS A 114 7.69 2.57 12.96
N ILE A 115 7.64 3.26 11.81
CA ILE A 115 6.40 3.44 11.06
C ILE A 115 5.98 2.12 10.41
N GLU A 116 6.93 1.36 9.82
CA GLU A 116 6.62 0.07 9.19
C GLU A 116 6.14 -0.97 10.21
N LYS A 117 6.62 -0.91 11.44
CA LYS A 117 6.04 -1.71 12.53
C LYS A 117 4.56 -1.37 12.79
N GLU A 118 4.19 -0.09 12.78
CA GLU A 118 2.79 0.32 12.94
C GLU A 118 1.92 -0.10 11.73
N HIS A 119 2.50 -0.11 10.51
CA HIS A 119 1.84 -0.62 9.32
C HIS A 119 1.56 -2.11 9.44
N GLU A 120 2.54 -2.92 9.86
CA GLU A 120 2.37 -4.35 10.11
C GLU A 120 1.24 -4.61 11.12
N GLU A 121 1.26 -3.93 12.27
CA GLU A 121 0.23 -4.07 13.30
C GLU A 121 -1.17 -3.70 12.75
N ARG A 122 -1.25 -2.68 11.93
CA ARG A 122 -2.48 -2.26 11.26
C ARG A 122 -3.00 -3.33 10.30
N TYR A 123 -2.15 -3.89 9.44
CA TYR A 123 -2.54 -4.95 8.51
C TYR A 123 -2.97 -6.22 9.24
N LYS A 124 -2.26 -6.63 10.30
CA LYS A 124 -2.65 -7.76 11.15
C LYS A 124 -4.02 -7.55 11.80
N LYS A 125 -4.30 -6.33 12.28
CA LYS A 125 -5.60 -6.00 12.86
C LYS A 125 -6.74 -6.06 11.82
N LEU A 126 -6.50 -5.55 10.61
CA LEU A 126 -7.47 -5.64 9.52
C LEU A 126 -7.72 -7.08 9.09
N LEU A 127 -6.68 -7.90 9.02
CA LEU A 127 -6.78 -9.33 8.74
C LEU A 127 -7.63 -10.03 9.82
N ALA A 128 -7.34 -9.81 11.09
CA ALA A 128 -8.12 -10.37 12.19
C ALA A 128 -9.59 -9.93 12.16
N ASN A 129 -9.88 -8.69 11.74
CA ASN A 129 -11.27 -8.24 11.56
C ASN A 129 -12.00 -9.01 10.46
N ILE A 130 -11.33 -9.35 9.35
CA ILE A 130 -11.95 -10.15 8.28
C ILE A 130 -12.15 -11.59 8.77
N GLU A 131 -11.13 -12.21 9.35
CA GLU A 131 -11.18 -13.61 9.82
C GLU A 131 -12.18 -13.80 10.97
N GLY A 132 -12.45 -12.74 11.75
CA GLY A 132 -13.42 -12.74 12.85
C GLY A 132 -14.80 -12.22 12.50
N ASP A 133 -15.11 -11.94 11.22
CA ASP A 133 -16.36 -11.30 10.78
C ASP A 133 -16.65 -9.94 11.48
N LEU A 134 -15.60 -9.23 11.86
CA LEU A 134 -15.69 -7.96 12.60
C LEU A 134 -15.61 -6.71 11.72
N VAL A 135 -15.53 -6.84 10.40
CA VAL A 135 -15.49 -5.68 9.50
C VAL A 135 -16.77 -4.86 9.63
N PHE A 136 -17.92 -5.51 9.50
CA PHE A 136 -19.25 -4.89 9.56
C PHE A 136 -20.01 -5.21 10.85
N SER A 137 -19.36 -5.82 11.83
CA SER A 137 -19.92 -6.09 13.15
C SER A 137 -18.90 -5.82 14.26
N LYS A 138 -19.39 -5.48 15.46
CA LYS A 138 -18.57 -5.22 16.64
C LYS A 138 -19.21 -5.82 17.87
N ASP A 139 -18.43 -6.09 18.90
CA ASP A 139 -18.94 -6.61 20.17
C ASP A 139 -19.87 -5.64 20.89
N ASN A 140 -19.62 -4.35 20.71
CA ASN A 140 -20.40 -3.27 21.31
C ASN A 140 -21.03 -2.40 20.24
N ASP A 141 -22.00 -1.56 20.66
CA ASP A 141 -22.57 -0.54 19.81
C ASP A 141 -21.50 0.49 19.42
N VAL A 142 -21.38 0.73 18.11
CA VAL A 142 -20.47 1.73 17.52
C VAL A 142 -21.26 2.62 16.56
N ILE A 143 -20.64 3.73 16.20
CA ILE A 143 -21.15 4.61 15.16
C ILE A 143 -20.72 4.05 13.80
N TRP A 144 -21.71 3.86 12.92
CA TRP A 144 -21.50 3.53 11.51
C TRP A 144 -21.93 4.75 10.67
N GLU A 145 -21.06 5.16 9.75
CA GLU A 145 -21.32 6.26 8.84
C GLU A 145 -21.24 5.77 7.39
N CYS A 146 -22.28 6.04 6.62
CA CYS A 146 -22.28 5.77 5.19
C CYS A 146 -21.37 6.75 4.45
N SER A 147 -20.26 6.27 3.90
CA SER A 147 -19.28 7.09 3.18
C SER A 147 -19.81 7.76 1.91
N ASN A 148 -20.96 7.31 1.39
CA ASN A 148 -21.60 7.93 0.22
C ASN A 148 -22.47 9.13 0.57
N CYS A 149 -23.31 9.05 1.65
CA CYS A 149 -24.30 10.08 1.94
C CYS A 149 -24.21 10.67 3.36
N GLY A 150 -23.28 10.20 4.21
CA GLY A 150 -23.11 10.68 5.58
C GLY A 150 -24.20 10.20 6.55
N HIS A 151 -25.08 9.25 6.16
CA HIS A 151 -26.06 8.69 7.09
C HIS A 151 -25.37 7.99 8.27
N ILE A 152 -25.78 8.34 9.48
CA ILE A 152 -25.23 7.77 10.72
C ILE A 152 -26.27 6.86 11.36
N CYS A 153 -25.81 5.69 11.82
CA CYS A 153 -26.60 4.82 12.70
C CYS A 153 -25.69 4.26 13.82
N ILE A 154 -26.31 3.82 14.90
CA ILE A 154 -25.61 3.24 16.06
C ILE A 154 -26.10 1.81 16.25
N GLY A 155 -25.16 0.89 16.47
CA GLY A 155 -25.47 -0.51 16.70
C GLY A 155 -24.22 -1.39 16.58
N LYS A 156 -24.39 -2.67 16.88
CA LYS A 156 -23.33 -3.66 16.78
C LYS A 156 -23.00 -4.04 15.34
N LYS A 157 -23.92 -3.88 14.41
CA LYS A 157 -23.78 -4.28 13.01
C LYS A 157 -24.13 -3.11 12.08
N ALA A 158 -23.29 -2.91 11.05
CA ALA A 158 -23.60 -2.00 9.97
C ALA A 158 -24.83 -2.48 9.18
N PRO A 159 -25.71 -1.59 8.73
CA PRO A 159 -26.84 -1.94 7.87
C PRO A 159 -26.38 -2.66 6.60
N GLU A 160 -27.12 -3.66 6.15
CA GLU A 160 -26.83 -4.36 4.88
C GLU A 160 -26.99 -3.45 3.66
N VAL A 161 -27.93 -2.49 3.78
CA VAL A 161 -28.21 -1.46 2.79
C VAL A 161 -28.44 -0.14 3.52
N CYS A 162 -27.85 0.93 3.06
CA CYS A 162 -28.06 2.25 3.60
C CYS A 162 -29.55 2.68 3.43
N PRO A 163 -30.29 3.01 4.51
CA PRO A 163 -31.71 3.33 4.40
C PRO A 163 -32.00 4.68 3.71
N VAL A 164 -30.96 5.49 3.44
CA VAL A 164 -31.10 6.82 2.82
C VAL A 164 -30.73 6.80 1.34
N CYS A 165 -29.61 6.16 0.97
CA CYS A 165 -29.08 6.22 -0.40
C CYS A 165 -28.94 4.85 -1.08
N GLU A 166 -29.43 3.78 -0.44
CA GLU A 166 -29.48 2.41 -0.95
C GLU A 166 -28.13 1.81 -1.35
N HIS A 167 -27.01 2.41 -0.90
CA HIS A 167 -25.69 1.82 -1.09
C HIS A 167 -25.51 0.60 -0.17
N PRO A 168 -24.77 -0.42 -0.64
CA PRO A 168 -24.55 -1.64 0.13
C PRO A 168 -23.70 -1.41 1.38
N GLN A 169 -23.71 -2.38 2.31
CA GLN A 169 -22.98 -2.39 3.59
C GLN A 169 -21.50 -2.00 3.45
N ALA A 170 -20.89 -2.28 2.31
CA ALA A 170 -19.49 -1.91 2.02
C ALA A 170 -19.19 -0.40 2.10
N TYR A 171 -20.21 0.43 2.19
CA TYR A 171 -20.08 1.89 2.34
C TYR A 171 -20.11 2.38 3.80
N PHE A 172 -20.20 1.47 4.77
CA PHE A 172 -20.14 1.76 6.20
C PHE A 172 -18.78 1.46 6.84
#